data_090c44331d86b6f79ad96d6495d29e08
#
_entry.id   090c44331d86b6f79ad96d6495d29e08
#
_cell.length_a   1.000
_cell.length_b   1.000
_cell.length_c   1.000
_cell.angle_alpha   90.00
_cell.angle_beta   90.00
_cell.angle_gamma   90.00
#
_symmetry.space_group_name_H-M   'P 1'
#
loop_
_entity.id
_entity.type
_entity.pdbx_description
1 polymer ?
#
loop_
_entity_poly.entity_id
_entity_poly.type
_entity_poly.pdbx_seq_one_letter_code
_entity_poly.pdbx_strand_id
1 'polypeptide(L)'
;IRKRIASRLTSEYVDVYSDTLYQTLLRNAREARELKKQIRRIEKQLAQQGYTESELSDRVILNIDFARANMKANIYDQAVLEGVATTFPQTEDIIENGQVNGMTATDVQKILNLKHAWEFVMDKDVVSYPTDYSILCHIAQLVNEGFYTNGGRIRGVPVTIGGTSYVPPLPIEQLVKEHLEDILQSTAEPVEVAIRLCLYCMKTQIFNDGNKRASVIFANHYLISQGGGMLIIPEKNVPEFKMLLVAYYESNDNEKIVRFMK
;
A
#
# COMPACT_ATOMS: atom_id res chain seq x y z
N ILE A 1 -19.42 23.70 -17.93
CA ILE A 1 -19.83 22.36 -18.41
C ILE A 1 -21.19 22.03 -17.79
N ARG A 2 -22.09 21.46 -18.59
CA ARG A 2 -23.38 20.94 -18.10
C ARG A 2 -23.32 19.43 -18.01
N LYS A 3 -23.69 18.88 -16.86
CA LYS A 3 -23.78 17.43 -16.61
C LYS A 3 -25.20 17.06 -16.17
N ARG A 4 -25.68 15.87 -16.55
CA ARG A 4 -26.91 15.31 -16.04
C ARG A 4 -26.57 14.26 -14.96
N ILE A 5 -26.96 14.54 -13.73
CA ILE A 5 -26.75 13.65 -12.59
C ILE A 5 -28.15 13.30 -12.06
N ALA A 6 -28.51 12.03 -12.03
CA ALA A 6 -29.80 11.53 -11.54
C ALA A 6 -31.01 12.38 -12.01
N SER A 7 -31.16 12.57 -13.31
CA SER A 7 -32.23 13.33 -13.96
C SER A 7 -32.18 14.86 -13.82
N ARG A 8 -31.27 15.43 -13.04
CA ARG A 8 -31.08 16.89 -12.92
C ARG A 8 -29.92 17.38 -13.78
N LEU A 9 -30.12 18.49 -14.48
CA LEU A 9 -29.08 19.17 -15.23
C LEU A 9 -28.30 20.08 -14.26
N THR A 10 -27.02 19.78 -14.03
CA THR A 10 -26.11 20.58 -13.22
C THR A 10 -25.13 21.32 -14.12
N SER A 11 -24.72 22.50 -13.71
CA SER A 11 -23.69 23.30 -14.39
C SER A 11 -22.49 23.44 -13.47
N GLU A 12 -21.31 23.23 -14.02
CA GLU A 12 -20.04 23.37 -13.30
C GLU A 12 -19.19 24.39 -14.05
N TYR A 13 -18.68 25.39 -13.32
CA TYR A 13 -17.72 26.33 -13.88
C TYR A 13 -16.36 25.65 -13.95
N VAL A 14 -15.67 25.79 -15.07
CA VAL A 14 -14.35 25.15 -15.28
C VAL A 14 -13.28 26.22 -15.40
N ASP A 15 -13.50 27.22 -16.25
CA ASP A 15 -12.58 28.33 -16.47
C ASP A 15 -13.21 29.36 -17.43
N VAL A 16 -12.51 30.50 -17.66
CA VAL A 16 -12.87 31.46 -18.68
C VAL A 16 -12.79 30.82 -20.07
N TYR A 17 -13.81 31.11 -20.91
CA TYR A 17 -13.85 30.55 -22.26
C TYR A 17 -12.61 30.93 -23.09
N SER A 18 -12.00 29.94 -23.70
CA SER A 18 -11.03 30.09 -24.78
C SER A 18 -11.21 28.98 -25.81
N ASP A 19 -10.87 29.23 -27.07
CA ASP A 19 -10.95 28.20 -28.12
C ASP A 19 -10.08 27.00 -27.80
N THR A 20 -8.92 27.21 -27.21
CA THR A 20 -8.01 26.14 -26.77
C THR A 20 -8.66 25.26 -25.69
N LEU A 21 -9.27 25.87 -24.67
CA LEU A 21 -10.01 25.15 -23.63
C LEU A 21 -11.17 24.35 -24.21
N TYR A 22 -11.94 24.97 -25.10
CA TYR A 22 -13.09 24.31 -25.74
C TYR A 22 -12.65 23.09 -26.58
N GLN A 23 -11.60 23.22 -27.40
CA GLN A 23 -11.08 22.10 -28.20
C GLN A 23 -10.49 20.98 -27.32
N THR A 24 -9.82 21.33 -26.22
CA THR A 24 -9.30 20.37 -25.25
C THR A 24 -10.45 19.59 -24.59
N LEU A 25 -11.50 20.26 -24.15
CA LEU A 25 -12.67 19.61 -23.56
C LEU A 25 -13.40 18.70 -24.55
N LEU A 26 -13.51 19.10 -25.82
CA LEU A 26 -14.10 18.27 -26.87
C LEU A 26 -13.26 17.01 -27.13
N ARG A 27 -11.94 17.14 -27.20
CA ARG A 27 -11.02 16.02 -27.38
C ARG A 27 -11.14 15.04 -26.21
N ASN A 28 -11.03 15.53 -24.98
CA ASN A 28 -11.14 14.72 -23.79
C ASN A 28 -12.52 14.02 -23.67
N ALA A 29 -13.59 14.70 -24.07
CA ALA A 29 -14.92 14.11 -24.09
C ALA A 29 -15.05 12.98 -25.15
N ARG A 30 -14.39 13.11 -26.29
CA ARG A 30 -14.34 12.04 -27.32
C ARG A 30 -13.54 10.85 -26.81
N GLU A 31 -12.35 11.11 -26.28
CA GLU A 31 -11.47 10.07 -25.71
C GLU A 31 -12.16 9.32 -24.58
N ALA A 32 -12.79 10.02 -23.64
CA ALA A 32 -13.56 9.41 -22.57
C ALA A 32 -14.72 8.52 -23.10
N ARG A 33 -15.36 8.87 -24.20
CA ARG A 33 -16.38 8.04 -24.82
C ARG A 33 -15.82 6.76 -25.42
N GLU A 34 -14.68 6.86 -26.10
CA GLU A 34 -14.00 5.69 -26.69
C GLU A 34 -13.48 4.74 -25.60
N LEU A 35 -12.86 5.27 -24.55
CA LEU A 35 -12.43 4.48 -23.39
C LEU A 35 -13.62 3.76 -22.74
N LYS A 36 -14.76 4.43 -22.54
CA LYS A 36 -15.97 3.81 -22.01
C LYS A 36 -16.51 2.68 -22.90
N LYS A 37 -16.39 2.81 -24.22
CA LYS A 37 -16.78 1.71 -25.13
C LYS A 37 -15.83 0.52 -25.01
N GLN A 38 -14.52 0.78 -24.89
CA GLN A 38 -13.52 -0.28 -24.70
C GLN A 38 -13.74 -1.02 -23.38
N ILE A 39 -13.96 -0.29 -22.29
CA ILE A 39 -14.29 -0.87 -20.97
C ILE A 39 -15.48 -1.82 -21.10
N ARG A 40 -16.63 -1.35 -21.62
CA ARG A 40 -17.83 -2.19 -21.79
C ARG A 40 -17.59 -3.44 -22.65
N ARG A 41 -16.71 -3.33 -23.67
CA ARG A 41 -16.34 -4.48 -24.49
C ARG A 41 -15.55 -5.51 -23.69
N ILE A 42 -14.57 -5.04 -22.90
CA ILE A 42 -13.75 -5.90 -22.05
C ILE A 42 -14.59 -6.54 -20.96
N GLU A 43 -15.44 -5.79 -20.26
CA GLU A 43 -16.38 -6.30 -19.25
C GLU A 43 -17.26 -7.43 -19.82
N LYS A 44 -17.78 -7.22 -21.04
CA LYS A 44 -18.56 -8.26 -21.71
C LYS A 44 -17.74 -9.51 -22.04
N GLN A 45 -16.48 -9.35 -22.43
CA GLN A 45 -15.59 -10.49 -22.69
C GLN A 45 -15.25 -11.23 -21.39
N LEU A 46 -14.97 -10.53 -20.30
CA LEU A 46 -14.72 -11.10 -18.98
C LEU A 46 -15.94 -11.88 -18.48
N ALA A 47 -17.13 -11.30 -18.58
CA ALA A 47 -18.37 -11.97 -18.19
C ALA A 47 -18.62 -13.26 -19.01
N GLN A 48 -18.26 -13.28 -20.31
CA GLN A 48 -18.34 -14.47 -21.15
C GLN A 48 -17.35 -15.57 -20.73
N GLN A 49 -16.26 -15.20 -20.08
CA GLN A 49 -15.25 -16.11 -19.53
C GLN A 49 -15.57 -16.55 -18.08
N GLY A 50 -16.74 -16.16 -17.57
CA GLY A 50 -17.16 -16.49 -16.19
C GLY A 50 -16.58 -15.57 -15.11
N TYR A 51 -15.95 -14.48 -15.50
CA TYR A 51 -15.53 -13.46 -14.53
C TYR A 51 -16.79 -12.73 -14.02
N THR A 52 -16.96 -12.74 -12.71
CA THR A 52 -17.93 -11.89 -12.01
C THR A 52 -17.16 -10.93 -11.11
N GLU A 53 -17.41 -9.63 -11.27
CA GLU A 53 -16.84 -8.63 -10.34
C GLU A 53 -17.30 -8.97 -8.93
N SER A 54 -16.36 -9.16 -7.99
CA SER A 54 -16.73 -9.41 -6.60
C SER A 54 -17.37 -8.14 -6.04
N GLU A 55 -18.60 -8.24 -5.57
CA GLU A 55 -19.26 -7.13 -4.87
C GLU A 55 -18.57 -6.94 -3.51
N LEU A 56 -17.66 -5.96 -3.45
CA LEU A 56 -17.08 -5.53 -2.19
C LEU A 56 -18.16 -4.88 -1.33
N SER A 57 -18.16 -5.16 -0.03
CA SER A 57 -19.08 -4.49 0.89
C SER A 57 -18.85 -2.98 0.91
N ASP A 58 -19.90 -2.19 1.17
CA ASP A 58 -19.82 -0.72 1.30
C ASP A 58 -18.72 -0.30 2.28
N ARG A 59 -18.52 -1.07 3.36
CA ARG A 59 -17.50 -0.82 4.35
C ARG A 59 -16.08 -0.95 3.77
N VAL A 60 -15.84 -1.94 2.93
CA VAL A 60 -14.55 -2.14 2.24
C VAL A 60 -14.33 -1.03 1.22
N ILE A 61 -15.35 -0.67 0.43
CA ILE A 61 -15.28 0.43 -0.54
C ILE A 61 -14.95 1.74 0.16
N LEU A 62 -15.63 2.06 1.26
CA LEU A 62 -15.36 3.26 2.06
C LEU A 62 -13.92 3.26 2.59
N ASN A 63 -13.41 2.08 2.97
CA ASN A 63 -12.04 1.95 3.47
C ASN A 63 -10.99 2.18 2.36
N ILE A 64 -11.25 1.70 1.14
CA ILE A 64 -10.42 1.99 -0.05
C ILE A 64 -10.41 3.50 -0.33
N ASP A 65 -11.56 4.15 -0.32
CA ASP A 65 -11.67 5.58 -0.58
C ASP A 65 -10.95 6.41 0.50
N PHE A 66 -11.06 6.00 1.77
CA PHE A 66 -10.31 6.59 2.87
C PHE A 66 -8.79 6.43 2.69
N ALA A 67 -8.33 5.22 2.33
CA ALA A 67 -6.92 4.95 2.05
C ALA A 67 -6.37 5.79 0.90
N ARG A 68 -7.14 5.92 -0.18
CA ARG A 68 -6.79 6.77 -1.34
C ARG A 68 -6.69 8.24 -0.98
N ALA A 69 -7.64 8.74 -0.19
CA ALA A 69 -7.65 10.14 0.26
C ALA A 69 -6.43 10.49 1.13
N ASN A 70 -5.90 9.51 1.87
CA ASN A 70 -4.76 9.68 2.77
C ASN A 70 -3.44 9.13 2.21
N MET A 71 -3.41 8.65 0.96
CA MET A 71 -2.25 7.93 0.39
C MET A 71 -0.94 8.71 0.48
N LYS A 72 -0.96 10.01 0.16
CA LYS A 72 0.24 10.86 0.20
C LYS A 72 0.83 10.97 1.61
N ALA A 73 -0.03 11.19 2.60
CA ALA A 73 0.38 11.25 4.00
C ALA A 73 0.95 9.91 4.48
N ASN A 74 0.31 8.80 4.11
CA ASN A 74 0.76 7.46 4.47
C ASN A 74 2.10 7.10 3.84
N ILE A 75 2.33 7.51 2.59
CA ILE A 75 3.62 7.33 1.92
C ILE A 75 4.70 8.16 2.61
N TYR A 76 4.41 9.41 2.98
CA TYR A 76 5.33 10.27 3.73
C TYR A 76 5.73 9.63 5.06
N ASP A 77 4.75 9.26 5.90
CA ASP A 77 5.00 8.62 7.19
C ASP A 77 5.86 7.36 7.04
N GLN A 78 5.55 6.53 6.04
CA GLN A 78 6.28 5.30 5.79
C GLN A 78 7.69 5.53 5.23
N ALA A 79 7.89 6.56 4.41
CA ALA A 79 9.21 6.97 3.93
C ALA A 79 10.10 7.41 5.10
N VAL A 80 9.57 8.19 6.04
CA VAL A 80 10.29 8.59 7.26
C VAL A 80 10.60 7.38 8.16
N LEU A 81 9.67 6.43 8.28
CA LEU A 81 9.91 5.17 8.99
C LEU A 81 11.13 4.41 8.43
N GLU A 82 11.32 4.44 7.11
CA GLU A 82 12.46 3.83 6.41
C GLU A 82 13.74 4.70 6.46
N GLY A 83 13.68 5.88 7.07
CA GLY A 83 14.82 6.78 7.17
C GLY A 83 15.10 7.57 5.90
N VAL A 84 14.12 7.70 5.01
CA VAL A 84 14.20 8.62 3.87
C VAL A 84 14.15 10.05 4.40
N ALA A 85 15.16 10.86 4.06
CA ALA A 85 15.19 12.27 4.41
C ALA A 85 14.28 13.06 3.45
N THR A 86 13.02 13.21 3.83
CA THR A 86 11.99 13.89 3.03
C THR A 86 11.06 14.72 3.91
N THR A 87 10.36 15.65 3.28
CA THR A 87 9.25 16.41 3.88
C THR A 87 7.94 16.03 3.19
N PHE A 88 6.80 16.34 3.82
CA PHE A 88 5.51 16.07 3.18
C PHE A 88 5.37 16.76 1.81
N PRO A 89 5.70 18.07 1.62
CA PRO A 89 5.67 18.69 0.31
C PRO A 89 6.57 18.03 -0.73
N GLN A 90 7.79 17.62 -0.36
CA GLN A 90 8.69 16.90 -1.27
C GLN A 90 8.11 15.55 -1.69
N THR A 91 7.52 14.81 -0.73
CA THR A 91 6.85 13.54 -1.02
C THR A 91 5.67 13.73 -1.97
N GLU A 92 4.86 14.77 -1.75
CA GLU A 92 3.73 15.12 -2.62
C GLU A 92 4.20 15.48 -4.04
N ASP A 93 5.24 16.31 -4.18
CA ASP A 93 5.82 16.67 -5.49
C ASP A 93 6.33 15.43 -6.25
N ILE A 94 6.97 14.47 -5.57
CA ILE A 94 7.40 13.23 -6.19
C ILE A 94 6.20 12.42 -6.69
N ILE A 95 5.17 12.29 -5.87
CA ILE A 95 3.98 11.49 -6.19
C ILE A 95 3.20 12.09 -7.36
N GLU A 96 3.07 13.42 -7.42
CA GLU A 96 2.27 14.12 -8.43
C GLU A 96 3.05 14.43 -9.71
N ASN A 97 4.28 14.92 -9.57
CA ASN A 97 5.03 15.54 -10.65
C ASN A 97 6.27 14.73 -11.05
N GLY A 98 6.69 13.73 -10.25
CA GLY A 98 7.90 12.97 -10.48
C GLY A 98 9.19 13.81 -10.34
N GLN A 99 9.12 15.01 -9.77
CA GLN A 99 10.23 15.95 -9.66
C GLN A 99 10.44 16.38 -8.22
N VAL A 100 11.69 16.44 -7.83
CA VAL A 100 12.09 17.01 -6.53
C VAL A 100 13.54 17.48 -6.59
N ASN A 101 13.84 18.57 -5.90
CA ASN A 101 15.20 19.07 -5.72
C ASN A 101 15.76 18.64 -4.37
N GLY A 102 17.04 18.30 -4.35
CA GLY A 102 17.77 18.05 -3.10
C GLY A 102 17.60 16.64 -2.51
N MET A 103 16.99 15.70 -3.25
CA MET A 103 16.88 14.29 -2.83
C MET A 103 17.75 13.39 -3.71
N THR A 104 18.18 12.26 -3.17
CA THR A 104 18.90 11.25 -3.94
C THR A 104 17.94 10.48 -4.85
N ALA A 105 18.41 9.99 -6.01
CA ALA A 105 17.61 9.14 -6.88
C ALA A 105 17.08 7.88 -6.14
N THR A 106 17.87 7.35 -5.22
CA THR A 106 17.49 6.21 -4.35
C THR A 106 16.28 6.54 -3.48
N ASP A 107 16.24 7.72 -2.86
CA ASP A 107 15.14 8.11 -1.98
C ASP A 107 13.87 8.41 -2.78
N VAL A 108 14.01 9.06 -3.93
CA VAL A 108 12.91 9.26 -4.89
C VAL A 108 12.32 7.92 -5.32
N GLN A 109 13.18 6.95 -5.69
CA GLN A 109 12.74 5.62 -6.11
C GLN A 109 12.00 4.89 -4.98
N LYS A 110 12.45 5.00 -3.72
CA LYS A 110 11.73 4.41 -2.57
C LYS A 110 10.32 4.97 -2.42
N ILE A 111 10.15 6.29 -2.60
CA ILE A 111 8.82 6.94 -2.51
C ILE A 111 7.91 6.48 -3.66
N LEU A 112 8.43 6.41 -4.88
CA LEU A 112 7.67 5.90 -6.04
C LEU A 112 7.27 4.43 -5.86
N ASN A 113 8.16 3.60 -5.33
CA ASN A 113 7.86 2.21 -5.04
C ASN A 113 6.77 2.06 -3.96
N LEU A 114 6.79 2.92 -2.93
CA LEU A 114 5.71 2.98 -1.94
C LEU A 114 4.39 3.35 -2.60
N LYS A 115 4.38 4.35 -3.50
CA LYS A 115 3.19 4.73 -4.27
C LYS A 115 2.62 3.54 -5.03
N HIS A 116 3.44 2.83 -5.82
CA HIS A 116 3.00 1.68 -6.59
C HIS A 116 2.46 0.55 -5.69
N ALA A 117 3.10 0.29 -4.56
CA ALA A 117 2.64 -0.73 -3.62
C ALA A 117 1.32 -0.34 -2.92
N TRP A 118 1.11 0.95 -2.60
CA TRP A 118 -0.14 1.43 -2.07
C TRP A 118 -1.27 1.41 -3.12
N GLU A 119 -0.99 1.82 -4.37
CA GLU A 119 -1.95 1.73 -5.47
C GLU A 119 -2.37 0.27 -5.71
N PHE A 120 -1.43 -0.67 -5.67
CA PHE A 120 -1.70 -2.11 -5.78
C PHE A 120 -2.67 -2.60 -4.71
N VAL A 121 -2.41 -2.35 -3.43
CA VAL A 121 -3.29 -2.86 -2.34
C VAL A 121 -4.63 -2.13 -2.22
N MET A 122 -4.83 -1.02 -2.92
CA MET A 122 -6.11 -0.31 -3.02
C MET A 122 -6.88 -0.65 -4.30
N ASP A 123 -6.34 -1.48 -5.16
CA ASP A 123 -7.05 -2.00 -6.32
C ASP A 123 -8.18 -2.96 -5.86
N LYS A 124 -9.37 -2.82 -6.44
CA LYS A 124 -10.55 -3.59 -6.02
C LYS A 124 -10.36 -5.10 -6.21
N ASP A 125 -9.72 -5.49 -7.30
CA ASP A 125 -9.47 -6.90 -7.59
C ASP A 125 -8.46 -7.48 -6.59
N VAL A 126 -7.44 -6.70 -6.22
CA VAL A 126 -6.44 -7.08 -5.22
C VAL A 126 -7.04 -7.15 -3.82
N VAL A 127 -7.86 -6.17 -3.43
CA VAL A 127 -8.54 -6.17 -2.12
C VAL A 127 -9.48 -7.38 -1.96
N SER A 128 -10.11 -7.82 -3.05
CA SER A 128 -10.98 -9.00 -3.04
C SER A 128 -10.22 -10.32 -2.98
N TYR A 129 -8.93 -10.32 -3.25
CA TYR A 129 -8.08 -11.50 -3.16
C TYR A 129 -7.72 -11.80 -1.69
N PRO A 130 -7.66 -13.07 -1.29
CA PRO A 130 -7.26 -13.42 0.09
C PRO A 130 -5.89 -12.88 0.44
N THR A 131 -5.76 -12.33 1.65
CA THR A 131 -4.44 -11.93 2.19
C THR A 131 -3.61 -13.17 2.43
N ASP A 132 -2.51 -13.33 1.70
CA ASP A 132 -1.65 -14.50 1.77
C ASP A 132 -0.16 -14.19 1.51
N TYR A 133 0.66 -15.23 1.52
CA TYR A 133 2.08 -15.13 1.22
C TYR A 133 2.35 -14.59 -0.21
N SER A 134 1.49 -14.86 -1.18
CA SER A 134 1.64 -14.39 -2.56
C SER A 134 1.50 -12.88 -2.64
N ILE A 135 0.49 -12.32 -1.98
CA ILE A 135 0.28 -10.86 -1.84
C ILE A 135 1.48 -10.22 -1.15
N LEU A 136 1.99 -10.82 -0.07
CA LEU A 136 3.20 -10.31 0.62
C LEU A 136 4.42 -10.28 -0.30
N CYS A 137 4.65 -11.33 -1.08
CA CYS A 137 5.74 -11.40 -2.05
C CYS A 137 5.60 -10.34 -3.16
N HIS A 138 4.38 -10.12 -3.66
CA HIS A 138 4.14 -9.10 -4.68
C HIS A 138 4.38 -7.68 -4.14
N ILE A 139 3.90 -7.38 -2.94
CA ILE A 139 4.19 -6.10 -2.26
C ILE A 139 5.70 -5.91 -2.08
N ALA A 140 6.41 -6.96 -1.63
CA ALA A 140 7.86 -6.92 -1.46
C ALA A 140 8.59 -6.69 -2.79
N GLN A 141 8.10 -7.26 -3.91
CA GLN A 141 8.63 -7.00 -5.24
C GLN A 141 8.47 -5.52 -5.62
N LEU A 142 7.29 -4.93 -5.39
CA LEU A 142 7.01 -3.53 -5.70
C LEU A 142 7.88 -2.57 -4.87
N VAL A 143 7.98 -2.76 -3.56
CA VAL A 143 8.78 -1.87 -2.70
C VAL A 143 10.28 -1.98 -2.94
N ASN A 144 10.73 -3.02 -3.62
CA ASN A 144 12.13 -3.27 -3.98
C ASN A 144 12.41 -3.06 -5.48
N GLU A 145 11.46 -2.57 -6.27
CA GLU A 145 11.64 -2.34 -7.71
C GLU A 145 12.79 -1.38 -7.97
N GLY A 146 13.64 -1.74 -8.93
CA GLY A 146 14.86 -0.98 -9.26
C GLY A 146 16.04 -1.18 -8.30
N PHE A 147 15.84 -1.84 -7.14
CA PHE A 147 16.92 -2.17 -6.19
C PHE A 147 17.35 -3.64 -6.27
N TYR A 148 16.38 -4.53 -6.42
CA TYR A 148 16.61 -5.98 -6.44
C TYR A 148 15.79 -6.65 -7.51
N THR A 149 16.42 -7.43 -8.39
CA THR A 149 15.73 -8.19 -9.45
C THR A 149 14.71 -9.19 -8.87
N ASN A 150 14.97 -9.72 -7.67
CA ASN A 150 14.13 -10.68 -6.99
C ASN A 150 13.63 -10.15 -5.64
N GLY A 151 13.17 -8.89 -5.59
CA GLY A 151 12.79 -8.21 -4.36
C GLY A 151 11.65 -8.88 -3.57
N GLY A 152 10.79 -9.65 -4.25
CA GLY A 152 9.71 -10.43 -3.64
C GLY A 152 10.04 -11.88 -3.34
N ARG A 153 11.28 -12.33 -3.51
CA ARG A 153 11.68 -13.71 -3.14
C ARG A 153 12.17 -13.78 -1.71
N ILE A 154 11.86 -14.88 -1.06
CA ILE A 154 12.40 -15.20 0.26
C ILE A 154 13.93 -15.19 0.21
N ARG A 155 14.58 -14.60 1.21
CA ARG A 155 16.04 -14.51 1.26
C ARG A 155 16.68 -15.86 1.53
N GLY A 156 17.78 -16.10 0.86
CA GLY A 156 18.65 -17.27 1.11
C GLY A 156 19.97 -16.91 1.80
N VAL A 157 20.11 -15.66 2.27
CA VAL A 157 21.33 -15.16 2.92
C VAL A 157 21.02 -14.54 4.28
N PRO A 158 21.95 -14.58 5.24
CA PRO A 158 21.81 -13.86 6.50
C PRO A 158 21.67 -12.35 6.27
N VAL A 159 20.90 -11.67 7.11
CA VAL A 159 20.78 -10.22 7.15
C VAL A 159 20.97 -9.73 8.59
N THR A 160 21.37 -8.48 8.74
CA THR A 160 21.44 -7.79 10.02
C THR A 160 20.43 -6.66 10.07
N ILE A 161 19.93 -6.34 11.26
CA ILE A 161 19.03 -5.23 11.48
C ILE A 161 19.81 -4.13 12.21
N GLY A 162 19.83 -2.94 11.63
CA GLY A 162 20.51 -1.81 12.29
C GLY A 162 19.89 -1.45 13.65
N GLY A 163 20.74 -1.18 14.65
CA GLY A 163 20.31 -0.72 15.98
C GLY A 163 19.92 -1.84 16.96
N THR A 164 20.14 -3.11 16.61
CA THR A 164 19.87 -4.25 17.49
C THR A 164 20.93 -5.33 17.34
N SER A 165 21.12 -6.14 18.40
CA SER A 165 21.94 -7.35 18.37
C SER A 165 21.19 -8.58 17.81
N TYR A 166 19.88 -8.47 17.59
CA TYR A 166 19.08 -9.56 17.05
C TYR A 166 19.45 -9.88 15.60
N VAL A 167 19.80 -11.13 15.35
CA VAL A 167 20.07 -11.66 14.01
C VAL A 167 18.92 -12.60 13.63
N PRO A 168 18.07 -12.24 12.67
CA PRO A 168 16.96 -13.07 12.28
C PRO A 168 17.46 -14.36 11.60
N PRO A 169 16.97 -15.56 12.00
CA PRO A 169 17.31 -16.81 11.36
C PRO A 169 16.91 -16.79 9.88
N LEU A 170 17.52 -17.68 9.07
CA LEU A 170 17.09 -17.84 7.68
C LEU A 170 15.63 -18.31 7.64
N PRO A 171 14.75 -17.59 6.93
CA PRO A 171 13.36 -17.97 6.84
C PRO A 171 13.19 -19.22 5.96
N ILE A 172 12.27 -20.09 6.36
CA ILE A 172 11.85 -21.26 5.59
C ILE A 172 10.46 -20.96 5.05
N GLU A 173 10.28 -20.96 3.73
CA GLU A 173 9.06 -20.54 3.06
C GLU A 173 7.82 -21.24 3.61
N GLN A 174 7.88 -22.56 3.80
CA GLN A 174 6.76 -23.32 4.34
C GLN A 174 6.37 -22.84 5.75
N LEU A 175 7.34 -22.63 6.63
CA LEU A 175 7.07 -22.13 7.98
C LEU A 175 6.53 -20.70 7.96
N VAL A 176 6.99 -19.86 7.03
CA VAL A 176 6.44 -18.50 6.88
C VAL A 176 4.98 -18.55 6.49
N LYS A 177 4.60 -19.41 5.53
CA LYS A 177 3.22 -19.60 5.10
C LYS A 177 2.33 -20.08 6.25
N GLU A 178 2.77 -21.11 6.97
CA GLU A 178 2.06 -21.66 8.13
C GLU A 178 1.82 -20.59 9.22
N HIS A 179 2.84 -19.82 9.59
CA HIS A 179 2.68 -18.76 10.59
C HIS A 179 1.75 -17.61 10.12
N LEU A 180 1.79 -17.25 8.83
CA LEU A 180 0.86 -16.26 8.29
C LEU A 180 -0.58 -16.77 8.35
N GLU A 181 -0.81 -18.04 7.99
CA GLU A 181 -2.12 -18.67 8.08
C GLU A 181 -2.62 -18.72 9.52
N ASP A 182 -1.78 -19.12 10.47
CA ASP A 182 -2.12 -19.16 11.90
C ASP A 182 -2.55 -17.79 12.43
N ILE A 183 -1.84 -16.72 12.03
CA ILE A 183 -2.20 -15.35 12.41
C ILE A 183 -3.54 -14.95 11.79
N LEU A 184 -3.74 -15.23 10.50
CA LEU A 184 -4.95 -14.88 9.75
C LEU A 184 -6.20 -15.64 10.22
N GLN A 185 -6.04 -16.88 10.68
CA GLN A 185 -7.12 -17.71 11.21
C GLN A 185 -7.45 -17.41 12.68
N SER A 186 -6.70 -16.51 13.33
CA SER A 186 -6.95 -16.18 14.73
C SER A 186 -8.32 -15.48 14.88
N THR A 187 -8.96 -15.68 16.04
CA THR A 187 -10.26 -15.06 16.39
C THR A 187 -10.10 -13.65 16.97
N ALA A 188 -8.91 -13.05 16.85
CA ALA A 188 -8.65 -11.69 17.32
C ALA A 188 -9.33 -10.64 16.44
N GLU A 189 -9.51 -9.43 16.99
CA GLU A 189 -10.02 -8.29 16.24
C GLU A 189 -9.12 -7.97 15.02
N PRO A 190 -9.68 -7.50 13.89
CA PRO A 190 -8.91 -7.28 12.66
C PRO A 190 -7.68 -6.39 12.85
N VAL A 191 -7.76 -5.36 13.70
CA VAL A 191 -6.62 -4.49 14.01
C VAL A 191 -5.49 -5.27 14.69
N GLU A 192 -5.83 -6.17 15.59
CA GLU A 192 -4.83 -6.99 16.27
C GLU A 192 -4.17 -8.00 15.33
N VAL A 193 -4.94 -8.61 14.44
CA VAL A 193 -4.42 -9.50 13.38
C VAL A 193 -3.43 -8.74 12.50
N ALA A 194 -3.80 -7.55 12.03
CA ALA A 194 -2.94 -6.70 11.20
C ALA A 194 -1.63 -6.32 11.91
N ILE A 195 -1.70 -5.95 13.19
CA ILE A 195 -0.50 -5.65 14.00
C ILE A 195 0.39 -6.90 14.11
N ARG A 196 -0.18 -8.07 14.36
CA ARG A 196 0.58 -9.32 14.44
C ARG A 196 1.25 -9.69 13.10
N LEU A 197 0.53 -9.53 11.97
CA LEU A 197 1.10 -9.72 10.63
C LEU A 197 2.29 -8.78 10.41
N CYS A 198 2.11 -7.49 10.70
CA CYS A 198 3.14 -6.46 10.55
C CYS A 198 4.39 -6.81 11.37
N LEU A 199 4.22 -7.08 12.65
CA LEU A 199 5.33 -7.38 13.56
C LEU A 199 6.03 -8.69 13.24
N TYR A 200 5.28 -9.73 12.86
CA TYR A 200 5.84 -11.01 12.42
C TYR A 200 6.74 -10.84 11.20
N CYS A 201 6.25 -10.17 10.16
CA CYS A 201 7.03 -9.94 8.94
C CYS A 201 8.27 -9.07 9.20
N MET A 202 8.13 -8.02 10.03
CA MET A 202 9.25 -7.16 10.43
C MET A 202 10.34 -7.93 11.19
N LYS A 203 9.98 -8.84 12.09
CA LYS A 203 10.93 -9.63 12.89
C LYS A 203 11.58 -10.74 12.08
N THR A 204 10.81 -11.45 11.28
CA THR A 204 11.29 -12.58 10.48
C THR A 204 12.26 -12.13 9.38
N GLN A 205 12.15 -10.87 8.91
CA GLN A 205 12.99 -10.37 7.82
C GLN A 205 12.98 -11.33 6.62
N ILE A 206 11.80 -11.52 6.04
CA ILE A 206 11.53 -12.54 5.02
C ILE A 206 12.34 -12.30 3.74
N PHE A 207 12.57 -11.02 3.40
CA PHE A 207 13.23 -10.58 2.18
C PHE A 207 14.61 -9.99 2.46
N ASN A 208 15.42 -9.82 1.43
CA ASN A 208 16.75 -9.23 1.54
C ASN A 208 16.70 -7.75 1.97
N ASP A 209 15.67 -7.02 1.55
CA ASP A 209 15.41 -5.63 1.94
C ASP A 209 13.92 -5.32 1.85
N GLY A 210 13.54 -4.12 2.30
CA GLY A 210 12.15 -3.62 2.22
C GLY A 210 11.18 -4.28 3.19
N ASN A 211 11.67 -5.07 4.15
CA ASN A 211 10.79 -5.81 5.07
C ASN A 211 9.82 -4.92 5.84
N LYS A 212 10.26 -3.77 6.41
CA LYS A 212 9.35 -2.86 7.12
C LYS A 212 8.30 -2.27 6.17
N ARG A 213 8.74 -1.83 4.98
CA ARG A 213 7.84 -1.28 3.95
C ARG A 213 6.76 -2.30 3.55
N ALA A 214 7.18 -3.50 3.19
CA ALA A 214 6.27 -4.58 2.81
C ALA A 214 5.34 -4.98 3.95
N SER A 215 5.84 -5.06 5.20
CA SER A 215 5.04 -5.47 6.35
C SER A 215 3.89 -4.52 6.67
N VAL A 216 4.13 -3.20 6.60
CA VAL A 216 3.08 -2.19 6.83
C VAL A 216 2.01 -2.27 5.74
N ILE A 217 2.42 -2.34 4.48
CA ILE A 217 1.48 -2.38 3.35
C ILE A 217 0.70 -3.71 3.35
N PHE A 218 1.34 -4.83 3.67
CA PHE A 218 0.69 -6.14 3.79
C PHE A 218 -0.38 -6.17 4.90
N ALA A 219 -0.06 -5.61 6.06
CA ALA A 219 -1.03 -5.47 7.14
C ALA A 219 -2.23 -4.58 6.73
N ASN A 220 -1.99 -3.56 5.91
CA ASN A 220 -3.03 -2.71 5.37
C ASN A 220 -3.86 -3.39 4.28
N HIS A 221 -3.29 -4.26 3.45
CA HIS A 221 -4.09 -5.10 2.55
C HIS A 221 -5.14 -5.88 3.35
N TYR A 222 -4.73 -6.53 4.43
CA TYR A 222 -5.66 -7.24 5.32
C TYR A 222 -6.70 -6.31 5.92
N LEU A 223 -6.31 -5.18 6.54
CA LEU A 223 -7.26 -4.25 7.17
C LEU A 223 -8.27 -3.67 6.17
N ILE A 224 -7.81 -3.28 4.99
CA ILE A 224 -8.68 -2.73 3.95
C ILE A 224 -9.69 -3.79 3.52
N SER A 225 -9.27 -5.03 3.28
CA SER A 225 -10.17 -6.14 2.90
C SER A 225 -11.21 -6.47 3.97
N GLN A 226 -10.91 -6.21 5.25
CA GLN A 226 -11.86 -6.38 6.37
C GLN A 226 -12.71 -5.13 6.63
N GLY A 227 -12.48 -4.01 5.92
CA GLY A 227 -13.07 -2.72 6.26
C GLY A 227 -12.67 -2.23 7.65
N GLY A 228 -11.49 -2.62 8.12
CA GLY A 228 -11.00 -2.44 9.50
C GLY A 228 -10.25 -1.14 9.76
N GLY A 229 -10.16 -0.24 8.77
CA GLY A 229 -9.37 0.98 8.88
C GLY A 229 -7.98 0.84 8.28
N MET A 230 -7.02 1.56 8.82
CA MET A 230 -5.63 1.56 8.36
C MET A 230 -4.65 1.53 9.53
N LEU A 231 -3.57 0.80 9.37
CA LEU A 231 -2.44 0.77 10.29
C LEU A 231 -1.36 1.74 9.79
N ILE A 232 -1.19 2.85 10.48
CA ILE A 232 -0.23 3.90 10.14
C ILE A 232 0.68 4.14 11.34
N ILE A 233 1.96 4.38 11.08
CA ILE A 233 2.93 4.84 12.07
C ILE A 233 3.28 6.28 11.71
N PRO A 234 2.61 7.29 12.32
CA PRO A 234 2.85 8.69 12.01
C PRO A 234 4.31 9.09 12.23
N GLU A 235 4.82 9.98 11.39
CA GLU A 235 6.22 10.46 11.42
C GLU A 235 6.66 10.84 12.84
N LYS A 236 5.84 11.59 13.56
CA LYS A 236 6.12 12.02 14.94
C LYS A 236 6.32 10.87 15.93
N ASN A 237 5.75 9.70 15.64
CA ASN A 237 5.79 8.51 16.49
C ASN A 237 6.90 7.51 16.07
N VAL A 238 7.59 7.77 14.95
CA VAL A 238 8.63 6.88 14.41
C VAL A 238 9.79 6.65 15.41
N PRO A 239 10.30 7.63 16.16
CA PRO A 239 11.37 7.39 17.13
C PRO A 239 10.95 6.39 18.22
N GLU A 240 9.76 6.56 18.81
CA GLU A 240 9.23 5.67 19.83
C GLU A 240 8.94 4.28 19.27
N PHE A 241 8.32 4.20 18.10
CA PHE A 241 8.09 2.94 17.41
C PHE A 241 9.38 2.15 17.19
N LYS A 242 10.46 2.80 16.69
CA LYS A 242 11.76 2.15 16.46
C LYS A 242 12.37 1.61 17.75
N MET A 243 12.26 2.35 18.85
CA MET A 243 12.73 1.90 20.17
C MET A 243 11.95 0.65 20.64
N LEU A 244 10.63 0.66 20.54
CA LEU A 244 9.78 -0.47 20.90
C LEU A 244 10.00 -1.68 19.98
N LEU A 245 10.24 -1.45 18.70
CA LEU A 245 10.51 -2.49 17.73
C LEU A 245 11.84 -3.21 18.02
N VAL A 246 12.90 -2.47 18.38
CA VAL A 246 14.18 -3.06 18.80
C VAL A 246 13.99 -3.90 20.07
N ALA A 247 13.29 -3.37 21.07
CA ALA A 247 13.00 -4.09 22.30
C ALA A 247 12.23 -5.40 22.02
N TYR A 248 11.24 -5.38 21.10
CA TYR A 248 10.52 -6.57 20.66
C TYR A 248 11.42 -7.58 19.93
N TYR A 249 12.36 -7.12 19.10
CA TYR A 249 13.30 -8.03 18.43
C TYR A 249 14.16 -8.79 19.43
N GLU A 250 14.61 -8.16 20.48
CA GLU A 250 15.56 -8.69 21.46
C GLU A 250 14.89 -9.54 22.55
N SER A 251 13.72 -9.12 23.04
CA SER A 251 13.03 -9.79 24.15
C SER A 251 11.98 -10.81 23.73
N ASN A 252 11.49 -10.75 22.50
CA ASN A 252 10.32 -11.48 22.01
C ASN A 252 8.99 -11.09 22.72
N ASP A 253 9.02 -10.11 23.61
CA ASP A 253 7.83 -9.54 24.25
C ASP A 253 7.24 -8.45 23.36
N ASN A 254 6.02 -8.65 22.88
CA ASN A 254 5.32 -7.73 21.99
C ASN A 254 4.27 -6.86 22.68
N GLU A 255 4.06 -6.99 24.00
CA GLU A 255 2.95 -6.32 24.69
C GLU A 255 2.99 -4.80 24.51
N LYS A 256 4.17 -4.22 24.72
CA LYS A 256 4.34 -2.75 24.66
C LYS A 256 4.13 -2.21 23.25
N ILE A 257 4.74 -2.86 22.25
CA ILE A 257 4.62 -2.40 20.84
C ILE A 257 3.21 -2.61 20.30
N VAL A 258 2.54 -3.70 20.68
CA VAL A 258 1.12 -3.95 20.30
C VAL A 258 0.21 -2.88 20.91
N ARG A 259 0.42 -2.51 22.19
CA ARG A 259 -0.34 -1.42 22.84
C ARG A 259 -0.11 -0.07 22.17
N PHE A 260 1.11 0.20 21.73
CA PHE A 260 1.47 1.43 21.02
C PHE A 260 0.81 1.49 19.63
N MET A 261 0.66 0.36 18.93
CA MET A 261 0.11 0.28 17.59
C MET A 261 -1.43 0.22 17.56
N LYS A 262 -2.10 -0.06 18.68
CA LYS A 262 -3.57 0.05 18.87
C LYS A 262 -4.02 1.48 19.07
#